data_8f16e07b5ec055de4ebb4d2c3a7c5cd8
#
_entry.id   8f16e07b5ec055de4ebb4d2c3a7c5cd8
#
_cell.length_a   1.000
_cell.length_b   1.000
_cell.length_c   1.000
_cell.angle_alpha   90.00
_cell.angle_beta   90.00
_cell.angle_gamma   90.00
#
_symmetry.space_group_name_H-M   'P 1'
#
loop_
_entity.id
_entity.type
_entity.pdbx_description
1 polymer ?
#
loop_
_entity_poly.entity_id
_entity_poly.type
_entity_poly.pdbx_seq_one_letter_code
_entity_poly.pdbx_strand_id
1 'polypeptide(L)'
;KVAYSPAWGTLMQEIGRRVNDARRRGVDVAADLYVYTAGGTGLEATIPSWAHEGGRQELLKRLADPSVRERLKTEIKTGSAGWWNIIEAAGGWDRIVLVNANNPANGRYEGKHLADIAKEMAKDPADAAFDLVAQGEGRVMAVYHMMSEPDIEHALRFPWTSIGSDAGTALTVGQGDAIGLPHPRAYGNFPRVIARYVSERQVLTLPDAIRKMTSAVATRLSIA
;
A
#
# COMPACT_ATOMS: atom_id res chain seq x y z
N LYS A 1 -0.75 11.26 0.74
CA LYS A 1 -1.55 10.97 -0.47
C LYS A 1 -2.74 10.07 -0.13
N VAL A 2 -3.80 10.16 -0.92
CA VAL A 2 -5.02 9.37 -0.70
C VAL A 2 -4.81 7.94 -1.21
N ALA A 3 -5.06 6.97 -0.35
CA ALA A 3 -5.03 5.54 -0.66
C ALA A 3 -6.47 4.97 -0.71
N TYR A 4 -7.35 5.63 -1.45
CA TYR A 4 -8.76 5.26 -1.59
C TYR A 4 -9.27 5.71 -2.96
N SER A 5 -9.37 4.79 -3.91
CA SER A 5 -9.68 5.12 -5.31
C SER A 5 -11.02 5.85 -5.53
N PRO A 6 -12.08 5.57 -4.77
CA PRO A 6 -13.34 6.30 -4.91
C PRO A 6 -13.27 7.79 -4.58
N ALA A 7 -12.21 8.24 -3.88
CA ALA A 7 -12.05 9.64 -3.45
C ALA A 7 -10.84 10.35 -4.07
N TRP A 8 -10.28 9.81 -5.15
CA TRP A 8 -9.18 10.47 -5.87
C TRP A 8 -9.61 11.86 -6.38
N GLY A 9 -8.67 12.81 -6.30
CA GLY A 9 -8.86 14.19 -6.74
C GLY A 9 -9.64 15.08 -5.76
N THR A 10 -10.39 14.53 -4.83
CA THR A 10 -11.21 15.31 -3.89
C THR A 10 -10.68 15.25 -2.46
N LEU A 11 -10.45 14.05 -1.93
CA LEU A 11 -10.02 13.87 -0.54
C LEU A 11 -8.63 14.45 -0.27
N MET A 12 -7.72 14.46 -1.26
CA MET A 12 -6.39 15.04 -1.09
C MET A 12 -6.46 16.56 -0.88
N GLN A 13 -7.37 17.25 -1.56
CA GLN A 13 -7.61 18.68 -1.36
C GLN A 13 -8.16 18.95 0.05
N GLU A 14 -9.12 18.15 0.50
CA GLU A 14 -9.70 18.29 1.84
C GLU A 14 -8.66 18.02 2.96
N ILE A 15 -7.81 17.01 2.78
CA ILE A 15 -6.68 16.75 3.70
C ILE A 15 -5.76 17.97 3.75
N GLY A 16 -5.39 18.50 2.58
CA GLY A 16 -4.56 19.70 2.49
C GLY A 16 -5.16 20.89 3.22
N ARG A 17 -6.46 21.14 3.02
CA ARG A 17 -7.19 22.19 3.71
C ARG A 17 -7.15 22.01 5.24
N ARG A 18 -7.48 20.82 5.76
CA ARG A 18 -7.49 20.51 7.19
C ARG A 18 -6.11 20.66 7.82
N VAL A 19 -5.06 20.19 7.17
CA VAL A 19 -3.69 20.34 7.67
C VAL A 19 -3.29 21.81 7.69
N ASN A 20 -3.56 22.58 6.64
CA ASN A 20 -3.27 23.99 6.59
C ASN A 20 -4.04 24.78 7.67
N ASP A 21 -5.31 24.42 7.92
CA ASP A 21 -6.12 25.04 8.99
C ASP A 21 -5.54 24.74 10.38
N ALA A 22 -5.11 23.49 10.62
CA ALA A 22 -4.46 23.13 11.87
C ALA A 22 -3.16 23.92 12.08
N ARG A 23 -2.33 24.01 11.04
CA ARG A 23 -1.08 24.79 11.07
C ARG A 23 -1.32 26.28 11.33
N ARG A 24 -2.36 26.88 10.74
CA ARG A 24 -2.74 28.28 11.03
C ARG A 24 -3.15 28.49 12.48
N ARG A 25 -3.68 27.47 13.14
CA ARG A 25 -3.97 27.50 14.59
C ARG A 25 -2.76 27.19 15.48
N GLY A 26 -1.56 27.10 14.92
CA GLY A 26 -0.32 26.82 15.65
C GLY A 26 -0.04 25.33 15.91
N VAL A 27 -0.82 24.40 15.33
CA VAL A 27 -0.53 22.97 15.46
C VAL A 27 0.65 22.63 14.57
N ASP A 28 1.71 22.06 15.15
CA ASP A 28 2.85 21.56 14.39
C ASP A 28 2.53 20.19 13.80
N VAL A 29 2.09 20.18 12.53
CA VAL A 29 1.76 18.97 11.77
C VAL A 29 2.50 18.96 10.44
N ALA A 30 3.08 17.82 10.09
CA ALA A 30 3.71 17.52 8.80
C ALA A 30 3.33 16.09 8.36
N ALA A 31 3.64 15.74 7.14
CA ALA A 31 3.39 14.41 6.61
C ALA A 31 4.48 13.96 5.65
N ASP A 32 4.64 12.65 5.51
CA ASP A 32 5.52 12.02 4.54
C ASP A 32 4.73 11.34 3.42
N LEU A 33 5.38 11.19 2.28
CA LEU A 33 4.86 10.33 1.21
C LEU A 33 6.00 9.68 0.42
N TYR A 34 5.74 8.51 -0.13
CA TYR A 34 6.49 7.95 -1.25
C TYR A 34 5.77 8.24 -2.57
N VAL A 35 6.51 8.24 -3.67
CA VAL A 35 6.02 8.75 -4.97
C VAL A 35 5.61 7.64 -5.94
N TYR A 36 4.85 6.66 -5.44
CA TYR A 36 4.25 5.59 -6.26
C TYR A 36 2.74 5.54 -6.05
N THR A 37 2.02 5.08 -7.06
CA THR A 37 0.55 4.98 -7.06
C THR A 37 0.04 3.69 -6.42
N ALA A 38 0.94 2.83 -5.95
CA ALA A 38 0.61 1.60 -5.27
C ALA A 38 1.22 1.55 -3.86
N GLY A 39 0.58 0.84 -2.97
CA GLY A 39 1.09 0.48 -1.64
C GLY A 39 1.39 -1.01 -1.56
N GLY A 40 2.28 -1.43 -0.66
CA GLY A 40 2.58 -2.84 -0.42
C GLY A 40 2.32 -3.20 1.04
N THR A 41 1.56 -4.28 1.25
CA THR A 41 1.32 -4.88 2.56
C THR A 41 0.95 -6.36 2.40
N GLY A 42 0.67 -7.06 3.50
CA GLY A 42 0.25 -8.45 3.45
C GLY A 42 -1.08 -8.65 2.73
N LEU A 43 -1.22 -9.79 2.04
CA LEU A 43 -2.47 -10.14 1.35
C LEU A 43 -3.61 -10.34 2.35
N GLU A 44 -3.31 -10.72 3.58
CA GLU A 44 -4.29 -10.85 4.67
C GLU A 44 -5.00 -9.53 5.01
N ALA A 45 -4.52 -8.37 4.58
CA ALA A 45 -5.23 -7.10 4.70
C ALA A 45 -6.58 -7.08 3.93
N THR A 46 -6.76 -8.00 2.97
CA THR A 46 -8.04 -8.21 2.27
C THR A 46 -9.10 -8.93 3.12
N ILE A 47 -8.75 -9.34 4.33
CA ILE A 47 -9.62 -10.12 5.22
C ILE A 47 -10.11 -9.22 6.38
N PRO A 48 -11.41 -9.21 6.71
CA PRO A 48 -11.97 -8.45 7.83
C PRO A 48 -11.22 -8.63 9.15
N SER A 49 -11.07 -7.53 9.90
CA SER A 49 -10.21 -7.44 11.09
C SER A 49 -10.51 -8.49 12.17
N TRP A 50 -11.78 -8.83 12.40
CA TRP A 50 -12.15 -9.82 13.41
C TRP A 50 -11.56 -11.21 13.15
N ALA A 51 -11.31 -11.55 11.87
CA ALA A 51 -10.71 -12.83 11.51
C ALA A 51 -9.26 -12.98 11.98
N HIS A 52 -8.59 -11.87 12.30
CA HIS A 52 -7.23 -11.82 12.82
C HIS A 52 -7.13 -11.92 14.35
N GLU A 53 -8.25 -11.85 15.06
CA GLU A 53 -8.26 -11.97 16.53
C GLU A 53 -7.67 -13.30 16.98
N GLY A 54 -6.72 -13.24 17.93
CA GLY A 54 -5.95 -14.39 18.37
C GLY A 54 -4.69 -14.67 17.52
N GLY A 55 -4.44 -13.83 16.51
CA GLY A 55 -3.21 -13.88 15.71
C GLY A 55 -3.26 -14.84 14.53
N ARG A 56 -2.10 -15.03 13.91
CA ARG A 56 -1.96 -15.74 12.62
C ARG A 56 -2.53 -17.18 12.66
N GLN A 57 -2.26 -17.93 13.70
CA GLN A 57 -2.73 -19.33 13.77
C GLN A 57 -4.26 -19.43 13.81
N GLU A 58 -4.92 -18.48 14.49
CA GLU A 58 -6.38 -18.44 14.54
C GLU A 58 -6.97 -17.98 13.20
N LEU A 59 -6.30 -17.04 12.50
CA LEU A 59 -6.66 -16.70 11.12
C LEU A 59 -6.64 -17.94 10.22
N LEU A 60 -5.56 -18.72 10.24
CA LEU A 60 -5.42 -19.92 9.41
C LEU A 60 -6.51 -20.96 9.72
N LYS A 61 -6.85 -21.17 10.99
CA LYS A 61 -7.98 -22.05 11.39
C LYS A 61 -9.30 -21.55 10.83
N ARG A 62 -9.57 -20.26 10.94
CA ARG A 62 -10.80 -19.63 10.40
C ARG A 62 -10.86 -19.77 8.88
N LEU A 63 -9.75 -19.61 8.18
CA LEU A 63 -9.72 -19.81 6.73
C LEU A 63 -9.88 -21.28 6.30
N ALA A 64 -9.71 -22.25 7.20
CA ALA A 64 -10.00 -23.64 6.92
C ALA A 64 -11.50 -24.00 7.04
N ASP A 65 -12.31 -23.14 7.70
CA ASP A 65 -13.74 -23.35 7.91
C ASP A 65 -14.57 -22.76 6.75
N PRO A 66 -15.31 -23.59 5.97
CA PRO A 66 -16.13 -23.09 4.88
C PRO A 66 -17.21 -22.09 5.30
N SER A 67 -17.79 -22.25 6.49
CA SER A 67 -18.84 -21.34 6.98
C SER A 67 -18.27 -19.94 7.27
N VAL A 68 -17.06 -19.90 7.82
CA VAL A 68 -16.33 -18.65 8.05
C VAL A 68 -15.97 -17.97 6.73
N ARG A 69 -15.53 -18.73 5.72
CA ARG A 69 -15.26 -18.18 4.38
C ARG A 69 -16.48 -17.52 3.76
N GLU A 70 -17.64 -18.15 3.83
CA GLU A 70 -18.89 -17.57 3.31
C GLU A 70 -19.25 -16.26 4.02
N ARG A 71 -19.09 -16.21 5.34
CA ARG A 71 -19.26 -14.98 6.11
C ARG A 71 -18.26 -13.91 5.66
N LEU A 72 -16.97 -14.23 5.54
CA LEU A 72 -15.94 -13.31 5.08
C LEU A 72 -16.23 -12.76 3.68
N LYS A 73 -16.64 -13.60 2.74
CA LYS A 73 -17.03 -13.18 1.38
C LYS A 73 -18.22 -12.21 1.38
N THR A 74 -19.19 -12.46 2.26
CA THR A 74 -20.32 -11.56 2.45
C THR A 74 -19.86 -10.21 3.00
N GLU A 75 -19.04 -10.19 4.05
CA GLU A 75 -18.55 -8.97 4.68
C GLU A 75 -17.59 -8.19 3.78
N ILE A 76 -16.81 -8.84 2.93
CA ILE A 76 -15.98 -8.18 1.89
C ILE A 76 -16.88 -7.37 0.93
N LYS A 77 -18.07 -7.86 0.60
CA LYS A 77 -19.00 -7.20 -0.33
C LYS A 77 -19.84 -6.12 0.36
N THR A 78 -20.23 -6.33 1.62
CA THR A 78 -21.19 -5.46 2.33
C THR A 78 -20.56 -4.53 3.34
N GLY A 79 -19.27 -4.68 3.61
CA GLY A 79 -18.54 -4.00 4.67
C GLY A 79 -18.54 -4.81 5.98
N SER A 80 -17.53 -4.58 6.81
CA SER A 80 -17.36 -5.17 8.15
C SER A 80 -16.95 -4.09 9.14
N ALA A 81 -17.52 -4.12 10.34
CA ALA A 81 -17.24 -3.12 11.37
C ALA A 81 -15.74 -3.10 11.75
N GLY A 82 -15.19 -1.91 11.84
CA GLY A 82 -13.78 -1.73 12.24
C GLY A 82 -12.74 -2.18 11.22
N TRP A 83 -13.16 -2.58 10.02
CA TRP A 83 -12.26 -2.95 8.93
C TRP A 83 -12.33 -1.96 7.77
N TRP A 84 -11.17 -1.48 7.36
CA TRP A 84 -11.02 -0.67 6.15
C TRP A 84 -10.82 -1.60 4.95
N ASN A 85 -11.81 -1.64 4.05
CA ASN A 85 -11.81 -2.53 2.91
C ASN A 85 -10.76 -2.07 1.86
N ILE A 86 -9.58 -2.68 1.92
CA ILE A 86 -8.48 -2.36 1.01
C ILE A 86 -8.77 -2.77 -0.45
N ILE A 87 -9.68 -3.72 -0.67
CA ILE A 87 -10.11 -4.14 -2.02
C ILE A 87 -10.93 -3.02 -2.67
N GLU A 88 -11.88 -2.46 -1.93
CA GLU A 88 -12.63 -1.27 -2.36
C GLU A 88 -11.71 -0.07 -2.56
N ALA A 89 -10.79 0.14 -1.62
CA ALA A 89 -9.80 1.22 -1.69
C ALA A 89 -8.92 1.13 -2.94
N ALA A 90 -8.56 -0.07 -3.38
CA ALA A 90 -7.86 -0.29 -4.63
C ALA A 90 -8.75 -0.11 -5.86
N GLY A 91 -10.04 -0.41 -5.76
CA GLY A 91 -11.01 -0.40 -6.85
C GLY A 91 -11.30 -1.79 -7.42
N GLY A 92 -10.90 -2.85 -6.72
CA GLY A 92 -11.19 -4.24 -7.08
C GLY A 92 -9.98 -5.17 -7.05
N TRP A 93 -10.26 -6.46 -7.22
CA TRP A 93 -9.26 -7.53 -7.21
C TRP A 93 -8.26 -7.47 -8.38
N ASP A 94 -8.65 -6.85 -9.48
CA ASP A 94 -7.81 -6.57 -10.66
C ASP A 94 -6.76 -5.47 -10.41
N ARG A 95 -6.83 -4.82 -9.25
CA ARG A 95 -5.89 -3.77 -8.82
C ARG A 95 -4.92 -4.25 -7.72
N ILE A 96 -4.96 -5.53 -7.39
CA ILE A 96 -4.13 -6.17 -6.36
C ILE A 96 -3.21 -7.17 -7.04
N VAL A 97 -1.89 -7.02 -6.87
CA VAL A 97 -0.86 -7.86 -7.49
C VAL A 97 -0.15 -8.66 -6.42
N LEU A 98 -0.08 -9.98 -6.58
CA LEU A 98 0.71 -10.85 -5.71
C LEU A 98 2.21 -10.62 -5.95
N VAL A 99 3.00 -10.37 -4.92
CA VAL A 99 4.44 -10.09 -5.07
C VAL A 99 5.35 -11.03 -4.28
N ASN A 100 4.80 -11.72 -3.28
CA ASN A 100 5.48 -12.83 -2.60
C ASN A 100 4.42 -13.82 -2.11
N ALA A 101 4.44 -15.01 -2.64
CA ALA A 101 3.51 -16.07 -2.25
C ALA A 101 3.91 -16.78 -0.94
N ASN A 102 5.15 -16.62 -0.49
CA ASN A 102 5.74 -17.35 0.64
C ASN A 102 5.52 -18.88 0.55
N ASN A 103 5.39 -19.38 -0.67
CA ASN A 103 5.20 -20.79 -0.98
C ASN A 103 5.66 -21.07 -2.41
N PRO A 104 6.69 -21.92 -2.63
CA PRO A 104 7.23 -22.20 -3.97
C PRO A 104 6.19 -22.71 -4.97
N ALA A 105 5.19 -23.47 -4.52
CA ALA A 105 4.12 -23.97 -5.40
C ALA A 105 3.26 -22.85 -6.00
N ASN A 106 3.19 -21.70 -5.32
CA ASN A 106 2.44 -20.52 -5.73
C ASN A 106 3.33 -19.43 -6.37
N GLY A 107 4.64 -19.63 -6.47
CA GLY A 107 5.56 -18.67 -7.08
C GLY A 107 5.19 -18.29 -8.52
N ARG A 108 4.54 -19.18 -9.26
CA ARG A 108 4.02 -18.91 -10.62
C ARG A 108 2.96 -17.78 -10.68
N TYR A 109 2.40 -17.41 -9.57
CA TYR A 109 1.40 -16.35 -9.46
C TYR A 109 2.01 -14.98 -9.12
N GLU A 110 3.27 -14.92 -8.71
CA GLU A 110 3.94 -13.66 -8.43
C GLU A 110 4.00 -12.77 -9.68
N GLY A 111 3.67 -11.49 -9.50
CA GLY A 111 3.52 -10.52 -10.58
C GLY A 111 2.14 -10.51 -11.25
N LYS A 112 1.22 -11.44 -10.91
CA LYS A 112 -0.14 -11.48 -11.49
C LYS A 112 -1.15 -10.77 -10.59
N HIS A 113 -2.22 -10.27 -11.23
CA HIS A 113 -3.37 -9.71 -10.54
C HIS A 113 -4.22 -10.80 -9.87
N LEU A 114 -4.78 -10.53 -8.69
CA LEU A 114 -5.60 -11.49 -7.96
C LEU A 114 -6.82 -11.97 -8.76
N ALA A 115 -7.41 -11.08 -9.56
CA ALA A 115 -8.52 -11.45 -10.45
C ALA A 115 -8.11 -12.49 -11.50
N ASP A 116 -6.88 -12.42 -12.03
CA ASP A 116 -6.39 -13.37 -13.02
C ASP A 116 -5.96 -14.69 -12.36
N ILE A 117 -5.34 -14.61 -11.18
CA ILE A 117 -5.03 -15.81 -10.38
C ILE A 117 -6.32 -16.59 -10.07
N ALA A 118 -7.39 -15.90 -9.67
CA ALA A 118 -8.68 -16.50 -9.37
C ALA A 118 -9.27 -17.23 -10.58
N LYS A 119 -9.17 -16.64 -11.78
CA LYS A 119 -9.57 -17.30 -13.04
C LYS A 119 -8.75 -18.58 -13.31
N GLU A 120 -7.42 -18.50 -13.15
CA GLU A 120 -6.53 -19.65 -13.33
C GLU A 120 -6.82 -20.78 -12.32
N MET A 121 -7.23 -20.42 -11.09
CA MET A 121 -7.63 -21.35 -10.05
C MET A 121 -9.09 -21.86 -10.20
N ALA A 122 -9.87 -21.29 -11.14
CA ALA A 122 -11.32 -21.51 -11.28
C ALA A 122 -12.09 -21.27 -9.97
N LYS A 123 -11.78 -20.16 -9.27
CA LYS A 123 -12.35 -19.79 -7.94
C LYS A 123 -12.86 -18.35 -7.91
N ASP A 124 -13.71 -18.07 -6.91
CA ASP A 124 -14.00 -16.69 -6.53
C ASP A 124 -12.70 -15.97 -6.08
N PRO A 125 -12.51 -14.69 -6.42
CA PRO A 125 -11.29 -13.96 -6.05
C PRO A 125 -10.98 -13.94 -4.55
N ALA A 126 -12.01 -13.89 -3.69
CA ALA A 126 -11.80 -13.95 -2.24
C ALA A 126 -11.34 -15.35 -1.81
N ASP A 127 -11.92 -16.43 -2.38
CA ASP A 127 -11.48 -17.79 -2.09
C ASP A 127 -10.05 -18.03 -2.57
N ALA A 128 -9.66 -17.50 -3.72
CA ALA A 128 -8.29 -17.56 -4.21
C ALA A 128 -7.32 -16.84 -3.25
N ALA A 129 -7.70 -15.64 -2.77
CA ALA A 129 -6.91 -14.90 -1.79
C ALA A 129 -6.79 -15.66 -0.45
N PHE A 130 -7.88 -16.26 0.04
CA PHE A 130 -7.88 -17.07 1.28
C PHE A 130 -6.96 -18.29 1.16
N ASP A 131 -6.99 -18.98 0.01
CA ASP A 131 -6.10 -20.11 -0.23
C ASP A 131 -4.64 -19.70 -0.28
N LEU A 132 -4.32 -18.60 -0.97
CA LEU A 132 -2.96 -18.08 -1.02
C LEU A 132 -2.46 -17.70 0.37
N VAL A 133 -3.27 -16.99 1.16
CA VAL A 133 -2.94 -16.64 2.55
C VAL A 133 -2.73 -17.89 3.41
N ALA A 134 -3.61 -18.88 3.30
CA ALA A 134 -3.48 -20.12 4.06
C ALA A 134 -2.22 -20.91 3.66
N GLN A 135 -1.97 -21.09 2.36
CA GLN A 135 -0.83 -21.83 1.83
C GLN A 135 0.52 -21.11 2.06
N GLY A 136 0.51 -19.79 2.13
CA GLY A 136 1.67 -18.96 2.47
C GLY A 136 1.78 -18.67 3.98
N GLU A 137 1.06 -19.42 4.82
CA GLU A 137 1.09 -19.31 6.28
C GLU A 137 0.84 -17.89 6.81
N GLY A 138 -0.03 -17.12 6.12
CA GLY A 138 -0.32 -15.73 6.49
C GLY A 138 0.88 -14.78 6.34
N ARG A 139 1.79 -15.05 5.43
CA ARG A 139 2.98 -14.22 5.13
C ARG A 139 3.06 -13.82 3.66
N VAL A 140 1.94 -13.82 2.99
CA VAL A 140 1.84 -13.47 1.58
C VAL A 140 1.83 -11.96 1.42
N MET A 141 2.63 -11.43 0.48
CA MET A 141 2.71 -10.00 0.23
C MET A 141 2.03 -9.63 -1.08
N ALA A 142 1.34 -8.49 -1.09
CA ALA A 142 0.68 -7.95 -2.26
C ALA A 142 0.94 -6.45 -2.43
N VAL A 143 0.77 -5.97 -3.66
CA VAL A 143 0.81 -4.55 -4.02
C VAL A 143 -0.60 -4.14 -4.45
N TYR A 144 -1.06 -3.01 -3.93
CA TYR A 144 -2.40 -2.47 -4.09
C TYR A 144 -2.34 -1.15 -4.85
N HIS A 145 -2.92 -1.09 -6.04
CA HIS A 145 -2.96 0.11 -6.89
C HIS A 145 -4.11 1.04 -6.47
N MET A 146 -3.96 1.68 -5.31
CA MET A 146 -5.01 2.44 -4.64
C MET A 146 -4.76 3.96 -4.55
N MET A 147 -3.76 4.47 -5.25
CA MET A 147 -3.41 5.90 -5.25
C MET A 147 -3.35 6.45 -6.67
N SER A 148 -3.52 7.78 -6.82
CA SER A 148 -3.49 8.46 -8.12
C SER A 148 -2.26 9.35 -8.27
N GLU A 149 -1.79 9.51 -9.51
CA GLU A 149 -0.69 10.42 -9.84
C GLU A 149 -1.04 11.89 -9.53
N PRO A 150 -2.24 12.41 -9.89
CA PRO A 150 -2.62 13.77 -9.55
C PRO A 150 -2.61 14.05 -8.04
N ASP A 151 -3.02 13.09 -7.20
CA ASP A 151 -3.00 13.26 -5.74
C ASP A 151 -1.56 13.25 -5.19
N ILE A 152 -0.65 12.49 -5.79
CA ILE A 152 0.78 12.53 -5.45
C ILE A 152 1.33 13.92 -5.79
N GLU A 153 1.09 14.44 -6.98
CA GLU A 153 1.53 15.76 -7.39
C GLU A 153 0.97 16.87 -6.50
N HIS A 154 -0.31 16.76 -6.15
CA HIS A 154 -0.95 17.71 -5.24
C HIS A 154 -0.29 17.69 -3.86
N ALA A 155 -0.06 16.50 -3.29
CA ALA A 155 0.60 16.31 -2.01
C ALA A 155 2.05 16.81 -2.01
N LEU A 156 2.79 16.62 -3.10
CA LEU A 156 4.17 17.12 -3.24
C LEU A 156 4.28 18.64 -3.17
N ARG A 157 3.25 19.38 -3.60
CA ARG A 157 3.24 20.86 -3.57
C ARG A 157 3.07 21.43 -2.18
N PHE A 158 2.59 20.66 -1.19
CA PHE A 158 2.47 21.18 0.17
C PHE A 158 3.83 21.41 0.82
N PRO A 159 4.08 22.58 1.44
CA PRO A 159 5.38 22.91 2.04
C PRO A 159 5.72 22.03 3.26
N TRP A 160 4.72 21.46 3.91
CA TRP A 160 4.82 20.61 5.09
C TRP A 160 4.95 19.10 4.76
N THR A 161 5.01 18.75 3.46
CA THR A 161 5.22 17.37 3.04
C THR A 161 6.70 17.10 2.82
N SER A 162 7.19 16.01 3.38
CA SER A 162 8.52 15.43 3.13
C SER A 162 8.43 14.12 2.35
N ILE A 163 9.57 13.60 1.93
CA ILE A 163 9.66 12.37 1.14
C ILE A 163 10.24 11.26 2.02
N GLY A 164 9.43 10.22 2.23
CA GLY A 164 9.85 8.96 2.86
C GLY A 164 9.64 7.80 1.90
N SER A 165 10.43 6.73 2.01
CA SER A 165 10.29 5.56 1.13
C SER A 165 9.22 4.58 1.61
N ASP A 166 8.92 4.58 2.91
CA ASP A 166 8.08 3.55 3.55
C ASP A 166 8.55 2.13 3.19
N ALA A 167 9.87 1.98 3.05
CA ALA A 167 10.51 0.71 2.73
C ALA A 167 11.17 0.15 3.99
N GLY A 168 11.05 -1.16 4.18
CA GLY A 168 11.90 -1.89 5.10
C GLY A 168 13.34 -2.00 4.58
N THR A 169 14.21 -2.65 5.35
CA THR A 169 15.56 -2.97 4.89
C THR A 169 15.46 -3.83 3.63
N ALA A 170 15.77 -3.23 2.49
CA ALA A 170 15.84 -3.97 1.24
C ALA A 170 17.19 -4.71 1.23
N LEU A 171 17.14 -6.02 1.06
CA LEU A 171 18.36 -6.79 0.76
C LEU A 171 18.85 -6.40 -0.64
N THR A 172 20.15 -6.28 -0.79
CA THR A 172 20.75 -6.07 -2.10
C THR A 172 20.42 -7.25 -3.02
N VAL A 173 20.27 -6.97 -4.32
CA VAL A 173 20.05 -8.01 -5.32
C VAL A 173 21.13 -9.09 -5.17
N GLY A 174 20.70 -10.33 -4.92
CA GLY A 174 21.59 -11.47 -4.69
C GLY A 174 21.86 -11.83 -3.22
N GLN A 175 21.31 -11.11 -2.26
CA GLN A 175 21.38 -11.49 -0.84
C GLN A 175 19.99 -11.97 -0.34
N GLY A 176 19.81 -13.28 -0.34
CA GLY A 176 18.70 -13.95 0.33
C GLY A 176 17.53 -14.34 -0.59
N ASP A 177 17.18 -15.61 -0.52
CA ASP A 177 16.26 -16.32 -1.40
C ASP A 177 14.76 -16.07 -1.15
N ALA A 178 14.34 -15.04 -0.43
CA ALA A 178 13.01 -15.11 0.15
C ALA A 178 12.14 -13.85 0.11
N ILE A 179 12.46 -12.83 -0.69
CA ILE A 179 11.69 -11.56 -0.58
C ILE A 179 10.64 -11.40 -1.69
N GLY A 180 10.60 -12.29 -2.68
CA GLY A 180 9.70 -12.15 -3.82
C GLY A 180 10.03 -10.88 -4.63
N LEU A 181 8.99 -10.19 -5.11
CA LEU A 181 9.12 -8.93 -5.86
C LEU A 181 8.92 -7.74 -4.90
N PRO A 182 9.99 -7.10 -4.38
CA PRO A 182 9.84 -5.97 -3.46
C PRO A 182 9.18 -4.79 -4.17
N HIS A 183 8.39 -4.01 -3.41
CA HIS A 183 7.78 -2.81 -3.96
C HIS A 183 8.88 -1.85 -4.47
N PRO A 184 8.75 -1.27 -5.68
CA PRO A 184 9.79 -0.41 -6.29
C PRO A 184 10.22 0.78 -5.42
N ARG A 185 9.39 1.21 -4.47
CA ARG A 185 9.71 2.28 -3.52
C ARG A 185 10.97 2.00 -2.69
N ALA A 186 11.33 0.73 -2.51
CA ALA A 186 12.50 0.33 -1.76
C ALA A 186 13.81 0.85 -2.40
N TYR A 187 13.84 0.94 -3.72
CA TYR A 187 15.03 1.34 -4.47
C TYR A 187 14.85 2.67 -5.20
N GLY A 188 13.67 2.89 -5.77
CA GLY A 188 13.43 3.96 -6.74
C GLY A 188 12.77 5.21 -6.20
N ASN A 189 12.41 5.29 -4.91
CA ASN A 189 11.59 6.40 -4.41
C ASN A 189 12.28 7.77 -4.60
N PHE A 190 13.50 7.91 -4.12
CA PHE A 190 14.24 9.19 -4.18
C PHE A 190 14.69 9.54 -5.59
N PRO A 191 15.30 8.64 -6.39
CA PRO A 191 15.60 8.91 -7.78
C PRO A 191 14.38 9.31 -8.61
N ARG A 192 13.22 8.68 -8.36
CA ARG A 192 11.96 9.01 -9.05
C ARG A 192 11.48 10.43 -8.74
N VAL A 193 11.71 10.96 -7.53
CA VAL A 193 11.39 12.36 -7.22
C VAL A 193 12.12 13.30 -8.18
N ILE A 194 13.42 13.11 -8.37
CA ILE A 194 14.23 13.94 -9.26
C ILE A 194 13.84 13.74 -10.73
N ALA A 195 13.85 12.50 -11.21
CA ALA A 195 13.59 12.21 -12.61
C ALA A 195 12.18 12.63 -13.04
N ARG A 196 11.16 12.17 -12.29
CA ARG A 196 9.78 12.36 -12.70
C ARG A 196 9.19 13.70 -12.26
N TYR A 197 9.33 14.08 -10.99
CA TYR A 197 8.61 15.25 -10.47
C TYR A 197 9.40 16.56 -10.55
N VAL A 198 10.71 16.52 -10.73
CA VAL A 198 11.52 17.70 -11.07
C VAL A 198 11.70 17.81 -12.58
N SER A 199 12.29 16.80 -13.23
CA SER A 199 12.72 16.91 -14.64
C SER A 199 11.56 16.76 -15.63
N GLU A 200 10.75 15.70 -15.52
CA GLU A 200 9.70 15.42 -16.50
C GLU A 200 8.44 16.25 -16.27
N ARG A 201 7.92 16.24 -15.03
CA ARG A 201 6.60 16.81 -14.72
C ARG A 201 6.65 18.22 -14.13
N GLN A 202 7.82 18.69 -13.75
CA GLN A 202 8.07 20.04 -13.21
C GLN A 202 7.12 20.42 -12.04
N VAL A 203 6.81 19.44 -11.18
CA VAL A 203 5.95 19.61 -9.99
C VAL A 203 6.71 20.32 -8.87
N LEU A 204 8.01 20.04 -8.75
CA LEU A 204 8.94 20.59 -7.77
C LEU A 204 10.14 21.23 -8.48
N THR A 205 10.73 22.24 -7.85
CA THR A 205 12.10 22.65 -8.19
C THR A 205 13.12 21.68 -7.60
N LEU A 206 14.31 21.58 -8.18
CA LEU A 206 15.37 20.72 -7.63
C LEU A 206 15.74 21.11 -6.17
N PRO A 207 15.93 22.40 -5.82
CA PRO A 207 16.18 22.77 -4.42
C PRO A 207 15.07 22.34 -3.46
N ASP A 208 13.79 22.48 -3.83
CA ASP A 208 12.69 22.06 -2.97
C ASP A 208 12.61 20.53 -2.82
N ALA A 209 12.84 19.79 -3.89
CA ALA A 209 12.92 18.34 -3.85
C ALA A 209 14.02 17.86 -2.88
N ILE A 210 15.23 18.43 -3.00
CA ILE A 210 16.35 18.13 -2.10
C ILE A 210 15.98 18.47 -0.65
N ARG A 211 15.43 19.67 -0.40
CA ARG A 211 14.98 20.08 0.93
C ARG A 211 13.98 19.07 1.54
N LYS A 212 12.99 18.63 0.78
CA LYS A 212 11.96 17.66 1.23
C LYS A 212 12.53 16.27 1.53
N MET A 213 13.64 15.89 0.90
CA MET A 213 14.32 14.61 1.10
C MET A 213 15.40 14.66 2.20
N THR A 214 15.80 15.85 2.66
CA THR A 214 16.96 16.02 3.56
C THR A 214 16.68 17.01 4.70
N SER A 215 16.95 18.30 4.51
CA SER A 215 16.97 19.31 5.56
C SER A 215 15.60 19.53 6.23
N ALA A 216 14.49 19.39 5.51
CA ALA A 216 13.16 19.51 6.10
C ALA A 216 12.90 18.41 7.15
N VAL A 217 13.35 17.20 6.88
CA VAL A 217 13.25 16.05 7.80
C VAL A 217 14.22 16.24 8.97
N ALA A 218 15.49 16.55 8.67
CA ALA A 218 16.54 16.75 9.68
C ALA A 218 16.14 17.85 10.68
N THR A 219 15.68 19.01 10.19
CA THR A 219 15.20 20.11 11.04
C THR A 219 14.04 19.68 11.93
N ARG A 220 13.06 18.95 11.37
CA ARG A 220 11.90 18.47 12.14
C ARG A 220 12.29 17.50 13.27
N LEU A 221 13.29 16.67 13.02
CA LEU A 221 13.79 15.68 13.97
C LEU A 221 14.91 16.22 14.88
N SER A 222 15.28 17.49 14.74
CA SER A 222 16.37 18.13 15.51
C SER A 222 17.71 17.38 15.40
N ILE A 223 18.02 16.85 14.22
CA ILE A 223 19.29 16.14 13.91
C ILE A 223 20.18 16.93 12.93
N ALA A 224 19.86 18.18 12.66
CA ALA A 224 20.64 19.11 11.83
C ALA A 224 21.33 20.16 12.70
#